data_85fdc1884af82920b002735c8874fc93
#
_entry.id   85fdc1884af82920b002735c8874fc93
#
_cell.length_a   1.000
_cell.length_b   1.000
_cell.length_c   1.000
_cell.angle_alpha   90.00
_cell.angle_beta   90.00
_cell.angle_gamma   90.00
#
_symmetry.space_group_name_H-M   'P 1'
#
loop_
_entity.id
_entity.type
_entity.pdbx_description
1 polymer ?
#
loop_
_entity_poly.entity_id
_entity_poly.type
_entity_poly.pdbx_seq_one_letter_code
_entity_poly.pdbx_strand_id
1 'polypeptide(L)'
;MSQPFLSADPTPDQMRALVKYLSTYRDGSGNIREDDPDKSTRADSRQIERCFAELFGVKPPESKSYYDFAVEINKGGGVVVSAASVKSKEADNIRDFRDPKKRKTLRAYLEIANASAKDWKLCREMGLSEDHFRGHKCASKFGAAILQRQSDERAAAEAKIQKQRKHSAIRVVDANASVFLSVMYSPMDKDYQRDYLVSSYPIILTKPARWEFRSKALVGFDENDGVLYEWYALSGSQFKYYPLIGDRKYGSKLFQLLKPAQESLYQKSVRLFGHT
;
A
#
# COMPACT_ATOMS: atom_id res chain seq x y z
N MET A 1 -14.54 -17.32 7.74
CA MET A 1 -14.18 -17.17 6.31
C MET A 1 -12.76 -16.60 6.23
N SER A 2 -11.96 -17.04 5.24
CA SER A 2 -10.63 -16.48 5.02
C SER A 2 -10.76 -15.05 4.50
N GLN A 3 -9.93 -14.15 5.03
CA GLN A 3 -9.86 -12.77 4.58
C GLN A 3 -8.87 -12.66 3.41
N PRO A 4 -9.31 -12.19 2.23
CA PRO A 4 -8.44 -12.09 1.06
C PRO A 4 -7.26 -11.17 1.36
N PHE A 5 -6.08 -11.50 0.85
CA PHE A 5 -4.83 -10.75 1.03
C PHE A 5 -4.31 -10.62 2.48
N LEU A 6 -5.07 -11.03 3.50
CA LEU A 6 -4.67 -10.99 4.90
C LEU A 6 -4.34 -12.38 5.46
N SER A 7 -5.17 -13.37 5.11
CA SER A 7 -5.01 -14.75 5.60
C SER A 7 -5.01 -15.80 4.49
N ALA A 8 -5.31 -15.41 3.25
CA ALA A 8 -5.29 -16.27 2.07
C ALA A 8 -5.22 -15.44 0.79
N ASP A 9 -4.90 -16.10 -0.32
CA ASP A 9 -5.15 -15.54 -1.65
C ASP A 9 -6.65 -15.29 -1.84
N PRO A 10 -7.04 -14.26 -2.61
CA PRO A 10 -8.44 -13.98 -2.87
C PRO A 10 -9.09 -15.09 -3.69
N THR A 11 -10.31 -15.46 -3.35
CA THR A 11 -11.13 -16.34 -4.16
C THR A 11 -11.57 -15.66 -5.46
N PRO A 12 -12.01 -16.40 -6.49
CA PRO A 12 -12.54 -15.80 -7.71
C PRO A 12 -13.68 -14.81 -7.47
N ASP A 13 -14.57 -15.08 -6.50
CA ASP A 13 -15.67 -14.18 -6.14
C ASP A 13 -15.18 -12.89 -5.49
N GLN A 14 -14.23 -12.98 -4.58
CA GLN A 14 -13.59 -11.83 -3.95
C GLN A 14 -12.84 -10.97 -4.97
N MET A 15 -12.19 -11.62 -5.95
CA MET A 15 -11.56 -10.88 -7.06
C MET A 15 -12.60 -10.21 -7.96
N ARG A 16 -13.72 -10.88 -8.28
CA ARG A 16 -14.82 -10.25 -9.04
C ARG A 16 -15.39 -9.03 -8.31
N ALA A 17 -15.57 -9.13 -7.00
CA ALA A 17 -16.02 -7.99 -6.18
C ALA A 17 -15.03 -6.84 -6.22
N LEU A 18 -13.74 -7.11 -5.96
CA LEU A 18 -12.68 -6.08 -5.99
C LEU A 18 -12.60 -5.38 -7.36
N VAL A 19 -12.62 -6.15 -8.46
CA VAL A 19 -12.63 -5.60 -9.82
C VAL A 19 -13.83 -4.67 -10.02
N LYS A 20 -15.04 -5.07 -9.59
CA LYS A 20 -16.24 -4.21 -9.68
C LYS A 20 -16.09 -2.94 -8.86
N TYR A 21 -15.61 -3.04 -7.61
CA TYR A 21 -15.42 -1.88 -6.73
C TYR A 21 -14.43 -0.87 -7.34
N LEU A 22 -13.27 -1.34 -7.78
CA LEU A 22 -12.28 -0.48 -8.45
C LEU A 22 -12.81 0.11 -9.76
N SER A 23 -13.61 -0.67 -10.52
CA SER A 23 -14.18 -0.21 -11.80
C SER A 23 -15.25 0.86 -11.63
N THR A 24 -15.90 0.95 -10.46
CA THR A 24 -16.91 1.97 -10.15
C THR A 24 -16.35 3.38 -10.31
N TYR A 25 -15.04 3.56 -10.12
CA TYR A 25 -14.37 4.86 -10.24
C TYR A 25 -13.90 5.19 -11.67
N ARG A 26 -14.23 4.36 -12.66
CA ARG A 26 -13.93 4.58 -14.10
C ARG A 26 -15.09 5.23 -14.87
N ASP A 27 -16.02 5.79 -14.20
CA ASP A 27 -17.28 6.24 -14.84
C ASP A 27 -17.20 7.62 -15.53
N GLY A 28 -16.03 8.24 -15.54
CA GLY A 28 -15.83 9.55 -16.18
C GLY A 28 -16.54 10.72 -15.51
N SER A 29 -17.24 10.49 -14.40
CA SER A 29 -18.07 11.51 -13.73
C SER A 29 -17.38 12.17 -12.54
N GLY A 30 -16.18 11.74 -12.22
CA GLY A 30 -15.38 12.30 -11.14
C GLY A 30 -14.20 13.09 -11.69
N ASN A 31 -13.11 13.15 -10.98
CA ASN A 31 -11.89 13.84 -11.35
C ASN A 31 -11.31 13.27 -12.66
N ILE A 32 -11.80 13.75 -13.79
CA ILE A 32 -11.23 13.45 -15.10
C ILE A 32 -9.82 14.03 -15.09
N ARG A 33 -8.82 13.20 -15.29
CA ARG A 33 -7.49 13.69 -15.61
C ARG A 33 -7.47 14.04 -17.08
N GLU A 34 -7.04 15.24 -17.39
CA GLU A 34 -6.92 15.73 -18.79
C GLU A 34 -5.98 14.86 -19.62
N ASP A 35 -5.08 14.13 -18.97
CA ASP A 35 -4.10 13.24 -19.56
C ASP A 35 -4.62 11.82 -19.83
N ASP A 36 -5.84 11.47 -19.42
CA ASP A 36 -6.46 10.18 -19.76
C ASP A 36 -7.28 10.31 -21.05
N PRO A 37 -6.79 9.78 -22.20
CA PRO A 37 -7.40 10.03 -23.53
C PRO A 37 -8.84 9.52 -23.66
N ASP A 38 -9.21 8.48 -22.90
CA ASP A 38 -10.58 7.94 -22.85
C ASP A 38 -11.48 8.71 -21.87
N LYS A 39 -10.96 9.79 -21.28
CA LYS A 39 -11.64 10.58 -20.24
C LYS A 39 -12.16 9.73 -19.07
N SER A 40 -11.65 8.53 -18.89
CA SER A 40 -12.00 7.70 -17.75
C SER A 40 -11.16 8.10 -16.54
N THR A 41 -11.75 8.00 -15.38
CA THR A 41 -11.06 8.19 -14.11
C THR A 41 -10.51 6.84 -13.61
N ARG A 42 -9.52 6.91 -12.73
CA ARG A 42 -9.09 5.79 -11.91
C ARG A 42 -9.35 6.10 -10.45
N ALA A 43 -9.50 5.05 -9.65
CA ALA A 43 -9.55 5.22 -8.22
C ALA A 43 -8.27 5.89 -7.68
N ASP A 44 -8.41 6.96 -6.91
CA ASP A 44 -7.33 7.53 -6.14
C ASP A 44 -6.98 6.65 -4.91
N SER A 45 -5.96 7.03 -4.15
CA SER A 45 -5.53 6.23 -3.00
C SER A 45 -6.63 6.01 -1.97
N ARG A 46 -7.45 7.03 -1.67
CA ARG A 46 -8.57 6.92 -0.71
C ARG A 46 -9.71 6.07 -1.25
N GLN A 47 -9.98 6.16 -2.54
CA GLN A 47 -10.99 5.33 -3.20
C GLN A 47 -10.55 3.86 -3.20
N ILE A 48 -9.27 3.59 -3.43
CA ILE A 48 -8.70 2.24 -3.33
C ILE A 48 -8.82 1.70 -1.90
N GLU A 49 -8.48 2.50 -0.89
CA GLU A 49 -8.68 2.13 0.53
C GLU A 49 -10.15 1.76 0.82
N ARG A 50 -11.12 2.54 0.29
CA ARG A 50 -12.55 2.25 0.43
C ARG A 50 -12.96 0.95 -0.26
N CYS A 51 -12.41 0.65 -1.45
CA CYS A 51 -12.68 -0.63 -2.12
C CYS A 51 -12.24 -1.83 -1.27
N PHE A 52 -11.08 -1.73 -0.61
CA PHE A 52 -10.63 -2.78 0.30
C PHE A 52 -11.42 -2.83 1.60
N ALA A 53 -11.78 -1.69 2.18
CA ALA A 53 -12.65 -1.65 3.35
C ALA A 53 -14.00 -2.33 3.08
N GLU A 54 -14.60 -2.07 1.92
CA GLU A 54 -15.83 -2.73 1.47
C GLU A 54 -15.62 -4.24 1.27
N LEU A 55 -14.51 -4.64 0.63
CA LEU A 55 -14.16 -6.05 0.44
C LEU A 55 -14.04 -6.81 1.77
N PHE A 56 -13.56 -6.15 2.81
CA PHE A 56 -13.39 -6.72 4.15
C PHE A 56 -14.63 -6.53 5.07
N GLY A 57 -15.63 -5.79 4.63
CA GLY A 57 -16.81 -5.48 5.43
C GLY A 57 -16.50 -4.58 6.64
N VAL A 58 -15.51 -3.68 6.52
CA VAL A 58 -15.11 -2.74 7.58
C VAL A 58 -15.24 -1.29 7.11
N LYS A 59 -15.43 -0.38 8.07
CA LYS A 59 -15.42 1.06 7.77
C LYS A 59 -13.96 1.54 7.63
N PRO A 60 -13.61 2.30 6.57
CA PRO A 60 -12.31 2.91 6.47
C PRO A 60 -12.14 3.96 7.57
N PRO A 61 -10.94 4.11 8.17
CA PRO A 61 -10.71 5.16 9.15
C PRO A 61 -10.74 6.53 8.48
N GLU A 62 -11.39 7.50 9.11
CA GLU A 62 -11.46 8.87 8.62
C GLU A 62 -10.17 9.67 8.89
N SER A 63 -9.28 9.16 9.72
CA SER A 63 -8.05 9.85 10.16
C SER A 63 -6.80 9.19 9.58
N LYS A 64 -5.78 10.01 9.28
CA LYS A 64 -4.44 9.53 8.93
C LYS A 64 -3.88 8.68 10.09
N SER A 65 -3.77 7.38 9.87
CA SER A 65 -3.21 6.39 10.80
C SER A 65 -2.11 5.62 10.07
N TYR A 66 -1.31 4.86 10.84
CA TYR A 66 -0.35 3.92 10.26
C TYR A 66 -1.05 2.81 9.46
N TYR A 67 -2.23 2.41 9.93
CA TYR A 67 -3.12 1.45 9.28
C TYR A 67 -4.34 2.15 8.71
N ASP A 68 -4.73 1.75 7.49
CA ASP A 68 -5.91 2.26 6.82
C ASP A 68 -7.17 1.54 7.30
N PHE A 69 -7.06 0.28 7.75
CA PHE A 69 -8.13 -0.46 8.41
C PHE A 69 -7.60 -1.63 9.24
N ALA A 70 -8.49 -2.18 10.08
CA ALA A 70 -8.23 -3.35 10.91
C ALA A 70 -9.41 -4.34 10.81
N VAL A 71 -9.09 -5.60 10.61
CA VAL A 71 -10.05 -6.68 10.41
C VAL A 71 -9.91 -7.70 11.52
N GLU A 72 -11.03 -8.16 12.05
CA GLU A 72 -11.07 -9.23 13.03
C GLU A 72 -11.07 -10.60 12.35
N ILE A 73 -10.14 -11.45 12.76
CA ILE A 73 -10.03 -12.81 12.26
C ILE A 73 -10.19 -13.75 13.45
N ASN A 74 -11.24 -14.56 13.42
CA ASN A 74 -11.45 -15.59 14.43
C ASN A 74 -10.42 -16.73 14.24
N LYS A 75 -9.60 -16.98 15.24
CA LYS A 75 -8.64 -18.10 15.27
C LYS A 75 -8.82 -18.89 16.56
N GLY A 76 -9.31 -20.11 16.46
CA GLY A 76 -9.19 -21.13 17.52
C GLY A 76 -9.65 -20.70 18.92
N GLY A 77 -10.76 -19.96 19.04
CA GLY A 77 -11.29 -19.50 20.33
C GLY A 77 -10.87 -18.09 20.76
N GLY A 78 -10.06 -17.39 19.96
CA GLY A 78 -9.68 -15.99 20.16
C GLY A 78 -9.93 -15.12 18.92
N VAL A 79 -9.97 -13.80 19.11
CA VAL A 79 -10.04 -12.83 18.03
C VAL A 79 -8.67 -12.20 17.82
N VAL A 80 -8.07 -12.47 16.67
CA VAL A 80 -6.85 -11.79 16.22
C VAL A 80 -7.26 -10.62 15.33
N VAL A 81 -6.67 -9.46 15.56
CA VAL A 81 -6.87 -8.29 14.70
C VAL A 81 -5.70 -8.21 13.72
N SER A 82 -5.99 -8.36 12.44
CA SER A 82 -5.06 -8.09 11.37
C SER A 82 -5.31 -6.68 10.83
N ALA A 83 -4.27 -5.87 10.72
CA ALA A 83 -4.38 -4.51 10.21
C ALA A 83 -3.66 -4.39 8.87
N ALA A 84 -4.14 -3.50 8.02
CA ALA A 84 -3.55 -3.28 6.70
C ALA A 84 -3.30 -1.80 6.42
N SER A 85 -2.19 -1.53 5.73
CA SER A 85 -1.89 -0.24 5.12
C SER A 85 -1.85 -0.40 3.62
N VAL A 86 -2.73 0.30 2.91
CA VAL A 86 -2.88 0.22 1.46
C VAL A 86 -1.98 1.24 0.79
N LYS A 87 -1.25 0.81 -0.22
CA LYS A 87 -0.38 1.66 -1.03
C LYS A 87 -0.63 1.39 -2.50
N SER A 88 -0.86 2.44 -3.27
CA SER A 88 -1.09 2.32 -4.70
C SER A 88 -0.04 3.08 -5.51
N LYS A 89 0.42 2.48 -6.59
CA LYS A 89 1.45 3.09 -7.44
C LYS A 89 1.38 2.59 -8.87
N GLU A 90 1.60 3.51 -9.81
CA GLU A 90 1.89 3.17 -11.19
C GLU A 90 3.30 2.55 -11.30
N ALA A 91 3.41 1.45 -12.04
CA ALA A 91 4.64 0.70 -12.23
C ALA A 91 4.75 0.23 -13.68
N ASP A 92 5.75 0.76 -14.41
CA ASP A 92 5.93 0.49 -15.84
C ASP A 92 6.19 -0.99 -16.13
N ASN A 93 6.84 -1.68 -15.22
CA ASN A 93 7.29 -3.05 -15.38
C ASN A 93 6.32 -4.11 -14.81
N ILE A 94 5.13 -3.73 -14.37
CA ILE A 94 4.18 -4.68 -13.74
C ILE A 94 3.82 -5.84 -14.69
N ARG A 95 3.83 -5.59 -16.01
CA ARG A 95 3.53 -6.61 -17.03
C ARG A 95 4.58 -7.73 -17.09
N ASP A 96 5.78 -7.47 -16.58
CA ASP A 96 6.84 -8.47 -16.40
C ASP A 96 6.45 -9.61 -15.45
N PHE A 97 5.39 -9.40 -14.64
CA PHE A 97 4.81 -10.45 -13.81
C PHE A 97 4.33 -11.68 -14.62
N ARG A 98 4.02 -11.51 -15.91
CA ARG A 98 3.62 -12.61 -16.81
C ARG A 98 4.80 -13.52 -17.15
N ASP A 99 6.02 -12.99 -17.15
CA ASP A 99 7.23 -13.75 -17.44
C ASP A 99 7.80 -14.35 -16.14
N PRO A 100 7.87 -15.69 -16.01
CA PRO A 100 8.41 -16.33 -14.80
C PRO A 100 9.86 -15.96 -14.47
N LYS A 101 10.68 -15.62 -15.47
CA LYS A 101 12.08 -15.20 -15.26
C LYS A 101 12.14 -13.79 -14.68
N LYS A 102 11.45 -12.86 -15.32
CA LYS A 102 11.40 -11.46 -14.90
C LYS A 102 10.68 -11.28 -13.55
N ARG A 103 9.64 -12.07 -13.30
CA ARG A 103 8.90 -12.04 -12.03
C ARG A 103 9.78 -12.29 -10.81
N LYS A 104 10.86 -13.05 -10.93
CA LYS A 104 11.79 -13.34 -9.82
C LYS A 104 12.53 -12.11 -9.31
N THR A 105 12.76 -11.13 -10.17
CA THR A 105 13.45 -9.88 -9.85
C THR A 105 12.52 -8.68 -9.75
N LEU A 106 11.23 -8.88 -10.09
CA LEU A 106 10.24 -7.82 -10.05
C LEU A 106 9.96 -7.41 -8.60
N ARG A 107 9.99 -6.10 -8.34
CA ARG A 107 9.74 -5.52 -7.02
C ARG A 107 8.43 -4.74 -7.01
N ALA A 108 7.73 -4.84 -5.90
CA ALA A 108 6.65 -3.92 -5.62
C ALA A 108 7.22 -2.55 -5.23
N TYR A 109 6.41 -1.52 -5.37
CA TYR A 109 6.72 -0.17 -4.92
C TYR A 109 5.70 0.25 -3.87
N LEU A 110 6.19 0.59 -2.66
CA LEU A 110 5.34 1.10 -1.58
C LEU A 110 5.96 2.38 -1.01
N GLU A 111 5.26 3.50 -1.12
CA GLU A 111 5.60 4.71 -0.37
C GLU A 111 4.97 4.58 1.02
N ILE A 112 5.76 4.08 1.99
CA ILE A 112 5.23 3.70 3.30
C ILE A 112 5.19 4.84 4.30
N ALA A 113 5.96 5.91 4.07
CA ALA A 113 5.92 7.09 4.91
C ALA A 113 6.33 8.36 4.17
N ASN A 114 5.79 9.48 4.66
CA ASN A 114 6.15 10.84 4.27
C ASN A 114 6.00 11.72 5.52
N ALA A 115 7.03 11.74 6.40
CA ALA A 115 6.91 12.31 7.74
C ALA A 115 8.19 13.00 8.22
N SER A 116 8.66 14.00 7.47
CA SER A 116 9.94 14.69 7.67
C SER A 116 10.19 15.13 9.12
N ALA A 117 9.22 15.77 9.76
CA ALA A 117 9.40 16.25 11.13
C ALA A 117 9.66 15.12 12.14
N LYS A 118 8.97 13.99 11.99
CA LYS A 118 9.13 12.83 12.86
C LYS A 118 10.45 12.11 12.60
N ASP A 119 10.82 11.97 11.33
CA ASP A 119 12.08 11.34 10.91
C ASP A 119 13.27 12.11 11.49
N TRP A 120 13.31 13.41 11.26
CA TRP A 120 14.39 14.26 11.77
C TRP A 120 14.40 14.42 13.28
N LYS A 121 13.23 14.33 13.95
CA LYS A 121 13.18 14.30 15.40
C LYS A 121 13.98 13.12 15.94
N LEU A 122 13.67 11.91 15.47
CA LEU A 122 14.38 10.70 15.93
C LEU A 122 15.86 10.71 15.51
N CYS A 123 16.18 11.17 14.29
CA CYS A 123 17.56 11.32 13.88
C CYS A 123 18.36 12.20 14.84
N ARG A 124 17.81 13.37 15.24
CA ARG A 124 18.48 14.28 16.22
C ARG A 124 18.63 13.63 17.59
N GLU A 125 17.63 12.90 18.07
CA GLU A 125 17.70 12.13 19.33
C GLU A 125 18.82 11.08 19.30
N MET A 126 19.15 10.55 18.11
CA MET A 126 20.27 9.62 17.90
C MET A 126 21.61 10.32 17.54
N GLY A 127 21.68 11.64 17.69
CA GLY A 127 22.89 12.44 17.41
C GLY A 127 23.19 12.64 15.93
N LEU A 128 22.18 12.51 15.05
CA LEU A 128 22.29 12.72 13.61
C LEU A 128 21.76 14.09 13.20
N SER A 129 22.40 14.73 12.22
CA SER A 129 22.01 16.05 11.69
C SER A 129 21.90 16.03 10.17
N GLU A 130 21.29 17.07 9.60
CA GLU A 130 21.26 17.26 8.15
C GLU A 130 22.65 17.36 7.53
N ASP A 131 23.64 17.95 8.25
CA ASP A 131 25.02 18.04 7.78
C ASP A 131 25.68 16.65 7.66
N HIS A 132 25.38 15.75 8.60
CA HIS A 132 25.80 14.36 8.46
C HIS A 132 25.19 13.70 7.22
N PHE A 133 23.92 13.99 6.93
CA PHE A 133 23.24 13.46 5.75
C PHE A 133 23.82 14.04 4.46
N ARG A 134 23.97 15.37 4.37
CA ARG A 134 24.58 16.06 3.22
C ARG A 134 26.03 15.64 2.99
N GLY A 135 26.76 15.38 4.06
CA GLY A 135 28.14 14.89 4.01
C GLY A 135 28.27 13.38 3.78
N HIS A 136 27.14 12.68 3.52
CA HIS A 136 27.08 11.21 3.29
C HIS A 136 27.72 10.41 4.44
N LYS A 137 27.56 10.86 5.68
CA LYS A 137 28.10 10.21 6.87
C LYS A 137 27.01 9.39 7.58
N CYS A 138 27.43 8.36 8.29
CA CYS A 138 26.56 7.60 9.20
C CYS A 138 25.37 6.88 8.51
N ALA A 139 25.53 6.37 7.28
CA ALA A 139 24.45 5.72 6.52
C ALA A 139 23.67 4.68 7.34
N SER A 140 24.37 3.74 7.99
CA SER A 140 23.72 2.69 8.79
C SER A 140 22.95 3.22 10.00
N LYS A 141 23.42 4.32 10.64
CA LYS A 141 22.71 4.95 11.75
C LYS A 141 21.44 5.63 11.29
N PHE A 142 21.45 6.34 10.17
CA PHE A 142 20.26 6.90 9.57
C PHE A 142 19.24 5.82 9.21
N GLY A 143 19.71 4.74 8.55
CA GLY A 143 18.85 3.62 8.21
C GLY A 143 18.20 2.98 9.43
N ALA A 144 18.97 2.78 10.52
CA ALA A 144 18.44 2.28 11.77
C ALA A 144 17.39 3.23 12.37
N ALA A 145 17.64 4.55 12.36
CA ALA A 145 16.70 5.55 12.86
C ALA A 145 15.36 5.49 12.11
N ILE A 146 15.38 5.39 10.78
CA ILE A 146 14.15 5.36 9.99
C ILE A 146 13.35 4.06 10.20
N LEU A 147 14.02 2.91 10.28
CA LEU A 147 13.35 1.64 10.60
C LEU A 147 12.77 1.65 12.01
N GLN A 148 13.50 2.22 12.99
CA GLN A 148 13.01 2.36 14.36
C GLN A 148 11.76 3.24 14.40
N ARG A 149 11.77 4.38 13.72
CA ARG A 149 10.62 5.28 13.65
C ARG A 149 9.39 4.58 13.05
N GLN A 150 9.56 3.75 12.00
CA GLN A 150 8.46 2.95 11.44
C GLN A 150 7.91 1.95 12.46
N SER A 151 8.79 1.29 13.20
CA SER A 151 8.41 0.35 14.25
C SER A 151 7.63 1.04 15.38
N ASP A 152 8.08 2.22 15.82
CA ASP A 152 7.44 2.99 16.89
C ASP A 152 6.04 3.48 16.46
N GLU A 153 5.90 3.99 15.23
CA GLU A 153 4.59 4.40 14.70
C GLU A 153 3.61 3.22 14.59
N ARG A 154 4.10 2.08 14.14
CA ARG A 154 3.31 0.86 14.10
C ARG A 154 2.84 0.46 15.48
N ALA A 155 3.75 0.37 16.45
CA ALA A 155 3.43 0.00 17.84
C ALA A 155 2.41 0.97 18.47
N ALA A 156 2.57 2.28 18.24
CA ALA A 156 1.62 3.28 18.71
C ALA A 156 0.22 3.13 18.08
N ALA A 157 0.15 2.79 16.79
CA ALA A 157 -1.12 2.53 16.09
C ALA A 157 -1.79 1.25 16.62
N GLU A 158 -1.02 0.19 16.86
CA GLU A 158 -1.51 -1.07 17.45
C GLU A 158 -2.09 -0.83 18.85
N ALA A 159 -1.36 -0.10 19.70
CA ALA A 159 -1.83 0.27 21.03
C ALA A 159 -3.13 1.11 20.99
N LYS A 160 -3.26 2.01 20.00
CA LYS A 160 -4.49 2.80 19.80
C LYS A 160 -5.66 1.91 19.41
N ILE A 161 -5.47 0.96 18.49
CA ILE A 161 -6.51 -0.01 18.07
C ILE A 161 -6.97 -0.85 19.27
N GLN A 162 -6.03 -1.31 20.10
CA GLN A 162 -6.34 -2.09 21.31
C GLN A 162 -7.19 -1.28 22.31
N LYS A 163 -6.84 0.00 22.55
CA LYS A 163 -7.57 0.85 23.48
C LYS A 163 -9.00 1.18 23.05
N GLN A 164 -9.28 1.28 21.76
CA GLN A 164 -10.60 1.62 21.22
C GLN A 164 -11.65 0.51 21.41
N ARG A 165 -11.24 -0.70 21.80
CA ARG A 165 -12.11 -1.88 21.85
C ARG A 165 -12.31 -2.40 23.29
N LYS A 166 -12.96 -1.59 24.14
CA LYS A 166 -13.12 -1.83 25.58
C LYS A 166 -14.00 -3.02 26.01
N HIS A 167 -14.72 -3.72 25.11
CA HIS A 167 -15.82 -4.60 25.52
C HIS A 167 -15.75 -6.08 25.11
N SER A 168 -14.59 -6.61 24.73
CA SER A 168 -14.50 -8.06 24.50
C SER A 168 -13.13 -8.64 24.84
N ALA A 169 -13.19 -9.89 25.30
CA ALA A 169 -12.02 -10.69 25.70
C ALA A 169 -10.87 -10.61 24.70
N ILE A 170 -9.70 -10.41 25.24
CA ILE A 170 -8.34 -10.52 24.64
C ILE A 170 -8.33 -10.36 23.10
N ARG A 171 -8.24 -9.10 22.64
CA ARG A 171 -7.99 -8.77 21.25
C ARG A 171 -6.58 -8.20 21.15
N VAL A 172 -5.72 -8.91 20.48
CA VAL A 172 -4.36 -8.46 20.22
C VAL A 172 -4.22 -8.15 18.74
N VAL A 173 -3.70 -6.97 18.42
CA VAL A 173 -3.27 -6.71 17.05
C VAL A 173 -2.04 -7.57 16.80
N ASP A 174 -2.14 -8.51 15.88
CA ASP A 174 -1.03 -9.37 15.48
C ASP A 174 -0.27 -8.70 14.33
N ALA A 175 0.91 -8.15 14.65
CA ALA A 175 1.79 -7.54 13.65
C ALA A 175 2.21 -8.55 12.58
N ASN A 176 2.35 -9.84 12.90
CA ASN A 176 2.70 -10.87 11.92
C ASN A 176 1.54 -11.20 10.97
N ALA A 177 0.30 -10.99 11.41
CA ALA A 177 -0.89 -11.11 10.58
C ALA A 177 -1.23 -9.80 9.84
N SER A 178 -0.60 -8.68 10.20
CA SER A 178 -0.80 -7.38 9.58
C SER A 178 0.09 -7.21 8.33
N VAL A 179 -0.36 -6.40 7.38
CA VAL A 179 0.27 -6.31 6.07
C VAL A 179 0.30 -4.88 5.49
N PHE A 180 1.26 -4.65 4.61
CA PHE A 180 1.12 -3.67 3.54
C PHE A 180 0.38 -4.30 2.37
N LEU A 181 -0.66 -3.65 1.87
CA LEU A 181 -1.34 -4.01 0.62
C LEU A 181 -0.83 -3.11 -0.50
N SER A 182 -0.09 -3.69 -1.43
CA SER A 182 0.40 -3.01 -2.64
C SER A 182 -0.61 -3.19 -3.76
N VAL A 183 -1.10 -2.09 -4.30
CA VAL A 183 -1.92 -2.06 -5.51
C VAL A 183 -1.11 -1.40 -6.61
N MET A 184 -0.46 -2.21 -7.42
CA MET A 184 0.27 -1.73 -8.59
C MET A 184 -0.60 -1.73 -9.82
N TYR A 185 -0.41 -0.76 -10.69
CA TYR A 185 -1.08 -0.69 -11.99
C TYR A 185 -0.11 -0.20 -13.07
N SER A 186 -0.29 -0.71 -14.30
CA SER A 186 0.54 -0.30 -15.43
C SER A 186 0.17 1.10 -15.91
N PRO A 187 1.06 1.78 -16.66
CA PRO A 187 0.63 2.83 -17.58
C PRO A 187 -0.52 2.35 -18.48
N MET A 188 -1.34 3.29 -18.94
CA MET A 188 -2.44 3.02 -19.86
C MET A 188 -1.88 2.51 -21.20
N ASP A 189 -2.49 1.48 -21.77
CA ASP A 189 -2.13 0.98 -23.08
C ASP A 189 -2.95 1.68 -24.20
N LYS A 190 -2.68 1.29 -25.46
CA LYS A 190 -3.37 1.83 -26.63
C LYS A 190 -4.88 1.57 -26.65
N ASP A 191 -5.34 0.57 -25.90
CA ASP A 191 -6.75 0.18 -25.80
C ASP A 191 -7.41 0.79 -24.54
N TYR A 192 -6.74 1.79 -23.94
CA TYR A 192 -7.15 2.48 -22.71
C TYR A 192 -7.35 1.54 -21.52
N GLN A 193 -6.51 0.49 -21.42
CA GLN A 193 -6.53 -0.46 -20.32
C GLN A 193 -5.25 -0.37 -19.50
N ARG A 194 -5.40 -0.68 -18.21
CA ARG A 194 -4.30 -0.85 -17.27
C ARG A 194 -4.35 -2.25 -16.68
N ASP A 195 -3.20 -2.88 -16.59
CA ASP A 195 -3.08 -4.11 -15.80
C ASP A 195 -2.89 -3.75 -14.33
N TYR A 196 -3.55 -4.46 -13.45
CA TYR A 196 -3.47 -4.31 -11.99
C TYR A 196 -2.89 -5.56 -11.36
N LEU A 197 -2.16 -5.39 -10.27
CA LEU A 197 -1.66 -6.45 -9.41
C LEU A 197 -1.80 -6.04 -7.96
N VAL A 198 -2.44 -6.88 -7.16
CA VAL A 198 -2.53 -6.70 -5.71
C VAL A 198 -1.66 -7.74 -5.03
N SER A 199 -0.85 -7.29 -4.08
CA SER A 199 0.05 -8.16 -3.31
C SER A 199 0.13 -7.68 -1.87
N SER A 200 0.21 -8.61 -0.92
CA SER A 200 0.40 -8.29 0.48
C SER A 200 1.80 -8.66 0.96
N TYR A 201 2.38 -7.77 1.76
CA TYR A 201 3.72 -7.92 2.33
C TYR A 201 3.68 -7.77 3.84
N PRO A 202 4.62 -8.39 4.58
CA PRO A 202 4.72 -8.19 6.02
C PRO A 202 4.79 -6.71 6.37
N ILE A 203 4.05 -6.30 7.41
CA ILE A 203 4.12 -4.93 7.94
C ILE A 203 5.40 -4.68 8.75
N ILE A 204 6.02 -5.76 9.24
CA ILE A 204 7.29 -5.71 9.94
C ILE A 204 8.39 -5.60 8.89
N LEU A 205 9.08 -4.46 8.90
CA LEU A 205 10.19 -4.22 7.97
C LEU A 205 11.43 -4.97 8.41
N THR A 206 12.08 -5.64 7.45
CA THR A 206 13.33 -6.35 7.66
C THR A 206 14.51 -5.39 7.61
N LYS A 207 15.59 -5.70 8.34
CA LYS A 207 16.84 -4.96 8.25
C LYS A 207 17.49 -5.26 6.89
N PRO A 208 17.93 -4.24 6.12
CA PRO A 208 18.69 -4.49 4.90
C PRO A 208 20.12 -4.98 5.23
N ALA A 209 20.77 -5.60 4.27
CA ALA A 209 22.15 -6.06 4.40
C ALA A 209 23.11 -4.89 4.62
N ARG A 210 22.90 -3.79 3.90
CA ARG A 210 23.68 -2.55 4.05
C ARG A 210 22.91 -1.31 3.68
N TRP A 211 23.40 -0.15 4.12
CA TRP A 211 22.91 1.18 3.78
C TRP A 211 24.01 1.98 3.11
N GLU A 212 23.67 2.68 2.01
CA GLU A 212 24.58 3.54 1.26
C GLU A 212 23.85 4.84 0.86
N PHE A 213 24.59 5.94 0.77
CA PHE A 213 24.09 7.14 0.12
C PHE A 213 24.22 7.02 -1.39
N ARG A 214 23.14 7.27 -2.12
CA ARG A 214 23.11 7.35 -3.57
C ARG A 214 22.38 8.60 -4.02
N SER A 215 23.09 9.50 -4.67
CA SER A 215 22.52 10.79 -5.11
C SER A 215 21.87 11.53 -3.94
N LYS A 216 20.55 11.71 -3.95
CA LYS A 216 19.77 12.44 -2.95
C LYS A 216 19.10 11.54 -1.91
N ALA A 217 19.32 10.24 -1.97
CA ALA A 217 18.66 9.26 -1.13
C ALA A 217 19.65 8.44 -0.29
N LEU A 218 19.19 8.01 0.87
CA LEU A 218 19.79 6.89 1.58
C LEU A 218 19.11 5.61 1.09
N VAL A 219 19.90 4.64 0.62
CA VAL A 219 19.42 3.41 0.00
C VAL A 219 19.82 2.21 0.85
N GLY A 220 18.85 1.37 1.18
CA GLY A 220 19.06 0.07 1.82
C GLY A 220 19.02 -1.06 0.78
N PHE A 221 19.97 -1.97 0.85
CA PHE A 221 20.10 -3.10 -0.07
C PHE A 221 19.81 -4.41 0.62
N ASP A 222 19.20 -5.35 -0.08
CA ASP A 222 19.08 -6.74 0.35
C ASP A 222 20.40 -7.52 0.13
N GLU A 223 20.42 -8.80 0.51
CA GLU A 223 21.57 -9.69 0.40
C GLU A 223 22.02 -9.95 -1.06
N ASN A 224 21.14 -9.66 -2.04
CA ASN A 224 21.42 -9.83 -3.46
C ASN A 224 21.71 -8.49 -4.17
N ASP A 225 22.11 -7.46 -3.43
CA ASP A 225 22.38 -6.11 -3.94
C ASP A 225 21.16 -5.42 -4.59
N GLY A 226 19.96 -5.93 -4.37
CA GLY A 226 18.74 -5.29 -4.81
C GLY A 226 18.33 -4.15 -3.88
N VAL A 227 17.81 -3.06 -4.44
CA VAL A 227 17.28 -1.95 -3.65
C VAL A 227 16.05 -2.43 -2.88
N LEU A 228 16.12 -2.35 -1.55
CA LEU A 228 15.04 -2.71 -0.64
C LEU A 228 14.33 -1.48 -0.08
N TYR A 229 15.09 -0.42 0.20
CA TYR A 229 14.57 0.85 0.73
C TYR A 229 15.21 2.04 0.06
N GLU A 230 14.47 3.13 -0.02
CA GLU A 230 14.98 4.47 -0.31
C GLU A 230 14.36 5.49 0.65
N TRP A 231 15.21 6.35 1.22
CA TRP A 231 14.75 7.48 2.02
C TRP A 231 15.27 8.79 1.46
N TYR A 232 14.34 9.65 1.07
CA TYR A 232 14.59 10.98 0.50
C TYR A 232 14.48 12.05 1.59
N ALA A 233 15.40 12.06 2.55
CA ALA A 233 15.34 12.85 3.77
C ALA A 233 15.13 14.36 3.55
N LEU A 234 15.76 14.94 2.53
CA LEU A 234 15.76 16.38 2.26
C LEU A 234 14.69 16.82 1.25
N SER A 235 13.96 15.89 0.63
CA SER A 235 12.89 16.18 -0.32
C SER A 235 11.59 15.49 0.08
N GLY A 236 10.92 16.06 1.10
CA GLY A 236 9.63 15.56 1.58
C GLY A 236 9.69 14.32 2.46
N SER A 237 10.89 13.80 2.79
CA SER A 237 11.10 12.62 3.65
C SER A 237 10.32 11.39 3.24
N GLN A 238 10.24 11.14 1.94
CA GLN A 238 9.60 9.94 1.43
C GLN A 238 10.43 8.71 1.81
N PHE A 239 9.79 7.74 2.45
CA PHE A 239 10.39 6.44 2.72
C PHE A 239 9.68 5.37 1.88
N LYS A 240 10.44 4.73 1.02
CA LYS A 240 9.96 3.77 0.04
C LYS A 240 10.48 2.38 0.36
N TYR A 241 9.66 1.38 0.12
CA TYR A 241 9.94 -0.03 0.32
C TYR A 241 9.71 -0.81 -0.97
N TYR A 242 10.68 -1.64 -1.36
CA TYR A 242 10.70 -2.39 -2.62
C TYR A 242 10.84 -3.90 -2.37
N PRO A 243 9.85 -4.59 -1.79
CA PRO A 243 9.91 -6.03 -1.61
C PRO A 243 9.84 -6.75 -2.96
N LEU A 244 10.48 -7.91 -3.06
CA LEU A 244 10.31 -8.78 -4.22
C LEU A 244 8.85 -9.25 -4.30
N ILE A 245 8.30 -9.30 -5.51
CA ILE A 245 6.94 -9.84 -5.71
C ILE A 245 6.86 -11.32 -5.34
N GLY A 246 7.99 -12.03 -5.44
CA GLY A 246 8.11 -13.40 -4.97
C GLY A 246 7.92 -13.58 -3.46
N ASP A 247 8.20 -12.56 -2.66
CA ASP A 247 8.11 -12.60 -1.19
C ASP A 247 6.74 -12.18 -0.65
N ARG A 248 5.77 -11.96 -1.53
CA ARG A 248 4.40 -11.62 -1.12
C ARG A 248 3.78 -12.75 -0.30
N LYS A 249 3.05 -12.41 0.73
CA LYS A 249 2.28 -13.39 1.52
C LYS A 249 1.12 -13.95 0.70
N TYR A 250 0.34 -13.04 0.11
CA TYR A 250 -0.84 -13.34 -0.69
C TYR A 250 -0.92 -12.36 -1.86
N GLY A 251 -1.64 -12.73 -2.91
CA GLY A 251 -1.77 -11.81 -4.03
C GLY A 251 -2.72 -12.28 -5.13
N SER A 252 -3.05 -11.38 -6.01
CA SER A 252 -3.82 -11.65 -7.22
C SER A 252 -2.94 -12.17 -8.36
N LYS A 253 -3.57 -12.64 -9.41
CA LYS A 253 -3.01 -12.62 -10.78
C LYS A 253 -3.11 -11.18 -11.32
N LEU A 254 -2.50 -10.90 -12.47
CA LEU A 254 -2.78 -9.67 -13.21
C LEU A 254 -4.24 -9.65 -13.64
N PHE A 255 -4.89 -8.50 -13.49
CA PHE A 255 -6.27 -8.29 -13.90
C PHE A 255 -6.46 -6.89 -14.48
N GLN A 256 -7.54 -6.69 -15.20
CA GLN A 256 -7.95 -5.40 -15.74
C GLN A 256 -9.30 -5.00 -15.14
N LEU A 257 -9.56 -3.71 -15.12
CA LEU A 257 -10.84 -3.18 -14.68
C LEU A 257 -11.88 -3.31 -15.81
N LEU A 258 -13.15 -3.40 -15.43
CA LEU A 258 -14.24 -3.38 -16.38
C LEU A 258 -14.28 -2.04 -17.11
N LYS A 259 -14.59 -2.07 -18.41
CA LYS A 259 -14.89 -0.85 -19.14
C LYS A 259 -16.26 -0.34 -18.70
N PRO A 260 -16.39 0.96 -18.35
CA PRO A 260 -17.71 1.51 -18.06
C PRO A 260 -18.59 1.47 -19.32
N ALA A 261 -19.88 1.26 -19.13
CA ALA A 261 -20.82 1.51 -20.18
C ALA A 261 -20.77 3.01 -20.54
N GLN A 262 -20.75 3.33 -21.83
CA GLN A 262 -20.87 4.72 -22.26
C GLN A 262 -22.31 5.17 -21.96
N GLU A 263 -22.46 6.11 -21.05
CA GLU A 263 -23.74 6.75 -20.76
C GLU A 263 -23.58 8.28 -20.76
N SER A 264 -24.58 8.98 -21.21
CA SER A 264 -24.59 10.44 -21.12
C SER A 264 -24.78 10.88 -19.66
N LEU A 265 -24.41 12.14 -19.36
CA LEU A 265 -24.63 12.70 -18.02
C LEU A 265 -26.12 12.63 -17.62
N TYR A 266 -27.04 12.82 -18.59
CA TYR A 266 -28.47 12.67 -18.37
C TYR A 266 -28.83 11.22 -17.98
N GLN A 267 -28.41 10.24 -18.76
CA GLN A 267 -28.65 8.82 -18.44
C GLN A 267 -28.11 8.45 -17.07
N LYS A 268 -26.91 8.93 -16.72
CA LYS A 268 -26.34 8.73 -15.40
C LYS A 268 -27.18 9.39 -14.30
N SER A 269 -27.62 10.62 -14.49
CA SER A 269 -28.48 11.29 -13.50
C SER A 269 -29.78 10.56 -13.26
N VAL A 270 -30.41 10.10 -14.34
CA VAL A 270 -31.65 9.30 -14.26
C VAL A 270 -31.41 7.98 -13.51
N ARG A 271 -30.31 7.29 -13.80
CA ARG A 271 -29.95 6.04 -13.12
C ARG A 271 -29.69 6.24 -11.63
N LEU A 272 -29.10 7.35 -11.22
CA LEU A 272 -28.76 7.63 -9.82
C LEU A 272 -29.91 8.24 -9.03
N PHE A 273 -30.73 9.06 -9.64
CA PHE A 273 -31.71 9.89 -8.95
C PHE A 273 -33.15 9.70 -9.45
N GLY A 274 -33.37 8.85 -10.47
CA GLY A 274 -34.68 8.66 -11.08
C GLY A 274 -35.02 9.77 -12.09
N HIS A 275 -36.19 9.63 -12.70
CA HIS A 275 -36.78 10.70 -13.50
C HIS A 275 -37.42 11.72 -12.54
N THR A 276 -36.97 12.95 -12.55
CA THR A 276 -37.65 14.07 -11.87
C THR A 276 -38.84 14.51 -12.67
#